data_4c4347bb9d0977397fe792c8340e1732
#
_entry.id   4c4347bb9d0977397fe792c8340e1732
#
_cell.length_a   1.000
_cell.length_b   1.000
_cell.length_c   1.000
_cell.angle_alpha   90.00
_cell.angle_beta   90.00
_cell.angle_gamma   90.00
#
_symmetry.space_group_name_H-M   'P 1'
#
loop_
_entity.id
_entity.type
_entity.pdbx_description
1 polymer ?
#
loop_
_entity_poly.entity_id
_entity_poly.type
_entity_poly.pdbx_seq_one_letter_code
_entity_poly.pdbx_strand_id
1 'polypeptide(L)'
;GRTYLTPDNTSTAIVPLGYADGIHRSASGFDMEGAKHVEKPGGPVRIMTTEGPKLYRVCGRVCMDQFIVDLHGSAAELGVHEGDTVELFGPGRGEDYVEPTADDWARAADTISYEIFTCLRNRIPRLYEHAAEVLPAADLAKLDPATLL
;
A
#
# COMPACT_ATOMS: atom_id res chain seq x y z
N GLY A 1 10.32 7.27 17.42
CA GLY A 1 11.40 6.39 17.85
C GLY A 1 11.78 5.44 16.73
N ARG A 2 12.98 4.93 16.73
CA ARG A 2 13.44 3.92 15.78
C ARG A 2 12.63 2.64 15.99
N THR A 3 11.96 2.19 14.93
CA THR A 3 11.18 0.95 14.96
C THR A 3 11.61 0.01 13.82
N TYR A 4 12.46 0.49 12.91
CA TYR A 4 13.02 -0.26 11.81
C TYR A 4 14.45 0.24 11.55
N LEU A 5 15.35 -0.67 11.28
CA LEU A 5 16.70 -0.39 10.81
C LEU A 5 16.90 -1.13 9.50
N THR A 6 17.36 -0.42 8.49
CA THR A 6 17.78 -1.08 7.24
C THR A 6 19.01 -1.93 7.52
N PRO A 7 19.04 -3.20 7.09
CA PRO A 7 20.17 -4.08 7.36
C PRO A 7 21.44 -3.63 6.65
N ASP A 8 21.31 -3.00 5.48
CA ASP A 8 22.40 -2.55 4.63
C ASP A 8 22.10 -1.16 4.03
N ASN A 9 23.02 -0.66 3.22
CA ASN A 9 22.75 0.51 2.38
C ASN A 9 21.69 0.15 1.36
N THR A 10 20.55 0.83 1.46
CA THR A 10 19.39 0.61 0.61
C THR A 10 18.73 1.93 0.23
N SER A 11 17.98 1.93 -0.83
CA SER A 11 17.04 3.01 -1.15
C SER A 11 15.72 2.75 -0.44
N THR A 12 15.06 3.83 -0.03
CA THR A 12 13.69 3.77 0.48
C THR A 12 12.77 4.58 -0.43
N ALA A 13 11.55 4.11 -0.58
CA ALA A 13 10.51 4.86 -1.27
C ALA A 13 9.51 5.43 -0.26
N ILE A 14 9.13 6.71 -0.45
CA ILE A 14 8.07 7.35 0.30
C ILE A 14 6.78 7.21 -0.50
N VAL A 15 5.77 6.63 0.12
CA VAL A 15 4.42 6.54 -0.43
C VAL A 15 3.56 7.61 0.23
N PRO A 16 2.96 8.55 -0.53
CA PRO A 16 2.23 9.70 0.01
C PRO A 16 0.81 9.34 0.45
N LEU A 17 0.68 8.29 1.25
CA LEU A 17 -0.55 7.82 1.89
C LEU A 17 -0.27 7.49 3.35
N GLY A 18 -1.17 7.89 4.23
CA GLY A 18 -1.02 7.62 5.65
C GLY A 18 -2.35 7.35 6.36
N TYR A 19 -2.35 7.43 7.70
CA TYR A 19 -3.56 7.12 8.45
C TYR A 19 -4.67 8.17 8.25
N ALA A 20 -4.35 9.38 7.79
CA ALA A 20 -5.36 10.37 7.42
C ALA A 20 -6.10 9.99 6.11
N ASP A 21 -5.54 9.09 5.33
CA ASP A 21 -6.12 8.57 4.09
C ASP A 21 -6.88 7.27 4.31
N GLY A 22 -6.70 6.65 5.48
CA GLY A 22 -7.34 5.39 5.85
C GLY A 22 -6.36 4.21 5.94
N ILE A 23 -5.06 4.44 5.79
CA ILE A 23 -4.05 3.41 6.00
C ILE A 23 -3.95 3.13 7.51
N HIS A 24 -4.15 1.88 7.91
CA HIS A 24 -4.11 1.51 9.31
C HIS A 24 -2.71 1.73 9.90
N ARG A 25 -2.64 2.49 10.99
CA ARG A 25 -1.37 2.70 11.68
C ARG A 25 -0.79 1.40 12.25
N SER A 26 -1.65 0.44 12.56
CA SER A 26 -1.27 -0.92 12.98
C SER A 26 -0.59 -1.74 11.87
N ALA A 27 -0.73 -1.36 10.59
CA ALA A 27 0.02 -1.97 9.48
C ALA A 27 1.48 -1.51 9.37
N SER A 28 2.00 -0.80 10.38
CA SER A 28 3.42 -0.45 10.51
C SER A 28 4.31 -1.68 10.59
N GLY A 29 5.47 -1.63 9.96
CA GLY A 29 6.49 -2.67 10.05
C GLY A 29 7.53 -2.35 11.13
N PHE A 30 7.92 -3.35 11.90
CA PHE A 30 8.92 -3.25 12.94
C PHE A 30 9.98 -4.32 12.75
N ASP A 31 11.23 -3.92 12.89
CA ASP A 31 12.36 -4.80 13.10
C ASP A 31 13.24 -4.13 14.17
N MET A 32 13.12 -4.61 15.39
CA MET A 32 13.79 -4.03 16.55
C MET A 32 14.69 -5.07 17.21
N GLU A 33 15.97 -4.84 17.14
CA GLU A 33 16.94 -5.57 17.95
C GLU A 33 16.96 -5.03 19.38
N GLY A 34 16.97 -5.93 20.36
CA GLY A 34 17.02 -5.60 21.78
C GLY A 34 16.98 -6.85 22.65
N ALA A 35 16.67 -6.71 23.93
CA ALA A 35 16.56 -7.82 24.87
C ALA A 35 15.52 -8.88 24.44
N LYS A 36 14.56 -8.49 23.60
CA LYS A 36 13.68 -9.38 22.83
C LYS A 36 13.61 -8.83 21.42
N HIS A 37 14.01 -9.64 20.44
CA HIS A 37 13.78 -9.32 19.04
C HIS A 37 12.27 -9.27 18.77
N VAL A 38 11.80 -8.13 18.26
CA VAL A 38 10.40 -7.94 17.88
C VAL A 38 10.37 -7.62 16.39
N GLU A 39 9.93 -8.59 15.62
CA GLU A 39 9.68 -8.44 14.19
C GLU A 39 8.18 -8.45 13.94
N LYS A 40 7.71 -7.50 13.16
CA LYS A 40 6.35 -7.46 12.66
C LYS A 40 6.37 -6.97 11.21
N PRO A 41 5.99 -7.80 10.24
CA PRO A 41 5.90 -7.36 8.86
C PRO A 41 4.83 -6.27 8.71
N GLY A 42 5.19 -5.20 8.01
CA GLY A 42 4.26 -4.14 7.66
C GLY A 42 3.35 -4.52 6.49
N GLY A 43 2.40 -3.63 6.19
CA GLY A 43 1.51 -3.77 5.05
C GLY A 43 2.29 -3.95 3.73
N PRO A 44 1.89 -4.87 2.85
CA PRO A 44 2.58 -5.11 1.59
C PRO A 44 2.22 -4.06 0.55
N VAL A 45 3.18 -3.76 -0.32
CA VAL A 45 2.95 -2.98 -1.55
C VAL A 45 3.65 -3.63 -2.73
N ARG A 46 3.09 -3.45 -3.91
CA ARG A 46 3.69 -3.89 -5.16
C ARG A 46 4.29 -2.70 -5.89
N ILE A 47 5.52 -2.85 -6.35
CA ILE A 47 6.22 -1.89 -7.21
C ILE A 47 6.78 -2.64 -8.41
N MET A 48 6.68 -2.04 -9.59
CA MET A 48 7.30 -2.57 -10.80
C MET A 48 8.79 -2.27 -10.79
N THR A 49 9.60 -3.28 -11.09
CA THR A 49 11.06 -3.16 -11.22
C THR A 49 11.51 -3.62 -12.60
N THR A 50 12.79 -3.43 -12.91
CA THR A 50 13.40 -3.96 -14.15
C THR A 50 13.30 -5.48 -14.29
N GLU A 51 13.17 -6.19 -13.15
CA GLU A 51 13.02 -7.65 -13.11
C GLU A 51 11.55 -8.09 -13.03
N GLY A 52 10.61 -7.17 -13.14
CA GLY A 52 9.18 -7.39 -13.01
C GLY A 52 8.60 -6.89 -11.68
N PRO A 53 7.35 -7.24 -11.38
CA PRO A 53 6.69 -6.81 -10.15
C PRO A 53 7.32 -7.44 -8.92
N LYS A 54 7.54 -6.64 -7.88
CA LYS A 54 8.05 -7.10 -6.58
C LYS A 54 7.19 -6.59 -5.44
N LEU A 55 7.06 -7.43 -4.40
CA LEU A 55 6.45 -7.06 -3.12
C LEU A 55 7.49 -6.46 -2.19
N TYR A 56 7.13 -5.30 -1.67
CA TYR A 56 7.84 -4.63 -0.59
C TYR A 56 6.90 -4.45 0.60
N ARG A 57 7.42 -4.05 1.74
CA ARG A 57 6.61 -3.87 2.95
C ARG A 57 6.86 -2.51 3.58
N VAL A 58 5.82 -2.01 4.22
CA VAL A 58 5.96 -0.82 5.08
C VAL A 58 7.05 -1.09 6.11
N CYS A 59 8.05 -0.21 6.14
CA CYS A 59 9.13 -0.23 7.12
C CYS A 59 9.00 0.96 8.07
N GLY A 60 9.05 0.69 9.36
CA GLY A 60 8.79 1.70 10.37
C GLY A 60 7.30 2.04 10.51
N ARG A 61 7.02 3.21 11.04
CA ARG A 61 5.65 3.62 11.39
C ARG A 61 4.93 4.28 10.22
N VAL A 62 3.67 3.90 10.01
CA VAL A 62 2.74 4.68 9.18
C VAL A 62 2.51 6.03 9.84
N CYS A 63 2.80 7.11 9.11
CA CYS A 63 2.58 8.50 9.53
C CYS A 63 1.20 9.00 9.09
N MET A 64 0.91 10.29 9.34
CA MET A 64 -0.37 10.88 8.98
C MET A 64 -0.63 10.84 7.47
N ASP A 65 0.36 11.27 6.69
CA ASP A 65 0.23 11.53 5.26
C ASP A 65 1.19 10.67 4.42
N GLN A 66 1.96 9.79 5.03
CA GLN A 66 2.92 8.96 4.32
C GLN A 66 3.32 7.71 5.09
N PHE A 67 3.85 6.74 4.37
CA PHE A 67 4.65 5.63 4.91
C PHE A 67 5.88 5.40 4.03
N ILE A 68 6.80 4.61 4.54
CA ILE A 68 8.07 4.30 3.86
C ILE A 68 8.13 2.80 3.59
N VAL A 69 8.71 2.42 2.48
CA VAL A 69 9.08 1.04 2.14
C VAL A 69 10.58 0.95 1.90
N ASP A 70 11.20 -0.14 2.35
CA ASP A 70 12.58 -0.48 2.07
C ASP A 70 12.63 -1.26 0.75
N LEU A 71 13.43 -0.79 -0.21
CA LEU A 71 13.57 -1.43 -1.52
C LEU A 71 14.57 -2.60 -1.50
N HIS A 72 15.29 -2.79 -0.37
CA HIS A 72 16.32 -3.82 -0.20
C HIS A 72 17.39 -3.78 -1.30
N GLY A 73 17.69 -2.59 -1.83
CA GLY A 73 18.65 -2.38 -2.89
C GLY A 73 18.67 -0.94 -3.40
N SER A 74 19.44 -0.70 -4.44
CA SER A 74 19.50 0.60 -5.10
C SER A 74 18.27 0.84 -5.96
N ALA A 75 17.56 1.95 -5.77
CA ALA A 75 16.42 2.33 -6.62
C ALA A 75 16.81 2.40 -8.10
N ALA A 76 18.01 2.92 -8.40
CA ALA A 76 18.51 3.03 -9.77
C ALA A 76 18.72 1.65 -10.43
N GLU A 77 19.28 0.68 -9.69
CA GLU A 77 19.48 -0.69 -10.20
C GLU A 77 18.15 -1.44 -10.37
N LEU A 78 17.19 -1.17 -9.48
CA LEU A 78 15.84 -1.72 -9.53
C LEU A 78 14.97 -1.04 -10.59
N GLY A 79 15.41 0.10 -11.15
CA GLY A 79 14.64 0.88 -12.11
C GLY A 79 13.41 1.54 -11.49
N VAL A 80 13.48 1.86 -10.20
CA VAL A 80 12.40 2.53 -9.45
C VAL A 80 12.69 4.03 -9.40
N HIS A 81 11.71 4.84 -9.79
CA HIS A 81 11.83 6.29 -9.92
C HIS A 81 10.71 7.00 -9.17
N GLU A 82 10.93 8.28 -8.90
CA GLU A 82 9.87 9.16 -8.42
C GLU A 82 8.75 9.26 -9.46
N GLY A 83 7.51 9.10 -9.01
CA GLY A 83 6.32 9.09 -9.87
C GLY A 83 5.87 7.69 -10.29
N ASP A 84 6.63 6.65 -9.98
CA ASP A 84 6.20 5.28 -10.24
C ASP A 84 4.97 4.89 -9.40
N THR A 85 4.13 4.04 -9.99
CA THR A 85 2.92 3.55 -9.32
C THR A 85 3.26 2.54 -8.23
N VAL A 86 2.68 2.75 -7.05
CA VAL A 86 2.70 1.81 -5.94
C VAL A 86 1.30 1.26 -5.73
N GLU A 87 1.14 -0.06 -5.88
CA GLU A 87 -0.13 -0.75 -5.69
C GLU A 87 -0.21 -1.33 -4.28
N LEU A 88 -1.21 -0.93 -3.52
CA LEU A 88 -1.40 -1.38 -2.14
C LEU A 88 -2.18 -2.70 -2.08
N PHE A 89 -3.23 -2.81 -2.86
CA PHE A 89 -3.98 -4.04 -3.07
C PHE A 89 -4.79 -3.92 -4.36
N GLY A 90 -5.08 -5.05 -4.95
CA GLY A 90 -5.82 -5.15 -6.20
C GLY A 90 -6.89 -6.23 -6.14
N PRO A 91 -7.53 -6.51 -7.28
CA PRO A 91 -8.68 -7.44 -7.38
C PRO A 91 -8.30 -8.92 -7.20
N GLY A 92 -7.05 -9.26 -6.98
CA GLY A 92 -6.60 -10.64 -6.84
C GLY A 92 -6.43 -11.34 -8.19
N ARG A 93 -5.64 -10.74 -9.09
CA ARG A 93 -5.38 -11.27 -10.44
C ARG A 93 -4.54 -12.56 -10.46
N GLY A 94 -4.11 -13.04 -9.29
CA GLY A 94 -3.36 -14.28 -9.14
C GLY A 94 -1.87 -14.08 -8.83
N GLU A 95 -1.20 -15.20 -8.56
CA GLU A 95 0.20 -15.21 -8.09
C GLU A 95 1.19 -14.61 -9.09
N ASP A 96 0.95 -14.79 -10.40
CA ASP A 96 1.82 -14.26 -11.46
C ASP A 96 1.91 -12.71 -11.45
N TYR A 97 0.90 -12.04 -10.90
CA TYR A 97 0.88 -10.59 -10.79
C TYR A 97 1.58 -10.07 -9.54
N VAL A 98 1.92 -10.95 -8.59
CA VAL A 98 2.54 -10.56 -7.31
C VAL A 98 1.73 -9.47 -6.59
N GLU A 99 0.41 -9.56 -6.69
CA GLU A 99 -0.51 -8.51 -6.26
C GLU A 99 -0.89 -8.68 -4.79
N PRO A 100 -0.70 -7.66 -3.93
CA PRO A 100 -1.23 -7.69 -2.59
C PRO A 100 -2.76 -7.68 -2.61
N THR A 101 -3.36 -8.26 -1.60
CA THR A 101 -4.80 -8.25 -1.40
C THR A 101 -5.20 -7.40 -0.18
N ALA A 102 -6.47 -7.05 -0.07
CA ALA A 102 -6.99 -6.39 1.13
C ALA A 102 -6.84 -7.27 2.38
N ASP A 103 -6.87 -8.60 2.22
CA ASP A 103 -6.63 -9.55 3.32
C ASP A 103 -5.16 -9.56 3.78
N ASP A 104 -4.21 -9.30 2.88
CA ASP A 104 -2.80 -9.15 3.26
C ASP A 104 -2.59 -7.89 4.13
N TRP A 105 -3.25 -6.81 3.76
CA TRP A 105 -3.27 -5.59 4.58
C TRP A 105 -3.98 -5.80 5.91
N ALA A 106 -5.11 -6.51 5.91
CA ALA A 106 -5.85 -6.85 7.11
C ALA A 106 -5.01 -7.68 8.09
N ARG A 107 -4.28 -8.68 7.60
CA ARG A 107 -3.34 -9.47 8.41
C ARG A 107 -2.23 -8.58 9.02
N ALA A 108 -1.65 -7.67 8.22
CA ALA A 108 -0.63 -6.76 8.72
C ALA A 108 -1.18 -5.76 9.75
N ALA A 109 -2.45 -5.39 9.65
CA ALA A 109 -3.12 -4.44 10.53
C ALA A 109 -3.84 -5.09 11.73
N ASP A 110 -3.86 -6.42 11.82
CA ASP A 110 -4.62 -7.20 12.81
C ASP A 110 -6.13 -6.89 12.78
N THR A 111 -6.69 -6.97 11.58
CA THR A 111 -8.11 -6.70 11.31
C THR A 111 -8.63 -7.57 10.16
N ILE A 112 -9.75 -7.20 9.57
CA ILE A 112 -10.39 -7.88 8.43
C ILE A 112 -10.43 -6.98 7.19
N SER A 113 -10.53 -7.58 6.00
CA SER A 113 -10.55 -6.85 4.72
C SER A 113 -11.68 -5.83 4.60
N TYR A 114 -12.83 -6.08 5.21
CA TYR A 114 -13.94 -5.12 5.24
C TYR A 114 -13.54 -3.79 5.89
N GLU A 115 -12.75 -3.83 6.95
CA GLU A 115 -12.27 -2.63 7.61
C GLU A 115 -11.25 -1.88 6.75
N ILE A 116 -10.40 -2.59 6.01
CA ILE A 116 -9.47 -1.97 5.05
C ILE A 116 -10.25 -1.12 4.04
N PHE A 117 -11.33 -1.64 3.46
CA PHE A 117 -12.15 -0.89 2.50
C PHE A 117 -12.92 0.26 3.15
N THR A 118 -13.52 0.04 4.30
CA THR A 118 -14.37 1.06 4.96
C THR A 118 -13.57 2.20 5.59
N CYS A 119 -12.29 1.98 5.89
CA CYS A 119 -11.40 3.02 6.41
C CYS A 119 -10.89 4.00 5.34
N LEU A 120 -11.02 3.68 4.05
CA LEU A 120 -10.61 4.59 2.97
C LEU A 120 -11.38 5.90 3.05
N ARG A 121 -10.65 7.02 3.14
CA ARG A 121 -11.23 8.34 3.38
C ARG A 121 -11.40 9.12 2.08
N ASN A 122 -12.16 10.24 2.18
CA ASN A 122 -12.48 11.08 1.02
C ASN A 122 -11.28 11.87 0.45
N ARG A 123 -10.12 11.83 1.10
CA ARG A 123 -8.89 12.41 0.56
C ARG A 123 -8.35 11.61 -0.63
N ILE A 124 -8.73 10.33 -0.75
CA ILE A 124 -8.35 9.47 -1.86
C ILE A 124 -9.39 9.66 -2.98
N PRO A 125 -8.98 10.14 -4.16
CA PRO A 125 -9.85 10.20 -5.32
C PRO A 125 -10.35 8.79 -5.67
N ARG A 126 -11.63 8.66 -5.97
CA ARG A 126 -12.24 7.41 -6.45
C ARG A 126 -12.58 7.57 -7.91
N LEU A 127 -12.04 6.67 -8.72
CA LEU A 127 -12.37 6.56 -10.14
C LEU A 127 -13.18 5.27 -10.32
N TYR A 128 -14.22 5.34 -11.12
CA TYR A 128 -15.16 4.24 -11.34
C TYR A 128 -15.06 3.78 -12.79
N GLU A 129 -14.39 2.65 -12.99
CA GLU A 129 -14.31 2.00 -14.29
C GLU A 129 -15.60 1.20 -14.55
N HIS A 130 -16.11 1.26 -15.79
CA HIS A 130 -17.32 0.53 -16.21
C HIS A 130 -18.58 0.81 -15.37
N ALA A 131 -18.66 1.94 -14.70
CA ALA A 131 -19.80 2.28 -13.83
C ALA A 131 -21.14 2.22 -14.58
N ALA A 132 -21.18 2.66 -15.84
CA ALA A 132 -22.37 2.66 -16.66
C ALA A 132 -22.91 1.24 -16.98
N GLU A 133 -22.04 0.23 -16.92
CA GLU A 133 -22.42 -1.18 -17.18
C GLU A 133 -22.97 -1.88 -15.94
N VAL A 134 -22.58 -1.40 -14.75
CA VAL A 134 -22.80 -2.11 -13.47
C VAL A 134 -23.85 -1.43 -12.60
N LEU A 135 -23.96 -0.10 -12.67
CA LEU A 135 -24.83 0.67 -11.80
C LEU A 135 -26.17 1.02 -12.46
N PRO A 136 -27.29 0.97 -11.70
CA PRO A 136 -28.53 1.54 -12.14
C PRO A 136 -28.39 3.03 -12.49
N ALA A 137 -29.13 3.52 -13.48
CA ALA A 137 -29.06 4.91 -13.93
C ALA A 137 -29.28 5.94 -12.81
N ALA A 138 -30.11 5.62 -11.81
CA ALA A 138 -30.40 6.47 -10.67
C ALA A 138 -29.16 6.60 -9.72
N ASP A 139 -28.30 5.60 -9.68
CA ASP A 139 -27.07 5.63 -8.87
C ASP A 139 -25.92 6.24 -9.67
N LEU A 140 -25.84 5.96 -10.96
CA LEU A 140 -24.89 6.59 -11.87
C LEU A 140 -25.02 8.12 -11.87
N ALA A 141 -26.25 8.64 -11.84
CA ALA A 141 -26.54 10.08 -11.81
C ALA A 141 -26.08 10.78 -10.51
N LYS A 142 -25.72 10.03 -9.47
CA LYS A 142 -25.18 10.56 -8.20
C LYS A 142 -23.67 10.69 -8.19
N LEU A 143 -23.00 10.07 -9.16
CA LEU A 143 -21.53 10.14 -9.26
C LEU A 143 -21.11 11.44 -9.97
N ASP A 144 -19.97 11.96 -9.55
CA ASP A 144 -19.33 13.06 -10.29
C ASP A 144 -18.87 12.53 -11.66
N PRO A 145 -19.34 13.14 -12.79
CA PRO A 145 -18.92 12.74 -14.12
C PRO A 145 -17.41 12.70 -14.33
N ALA A 146 -16.66 13.53 -13.61
CA ALA A 146 -15.19 13.53 -13.66
C ALA A 146 -14.54 12.29 -13.05
N THR A 147 -15.29 11.47 -12.33
CA THR A 147 -14.80 10.22 -11.70
C THR A 147 -15.15 8.97 -12.51
N LEU A 148 -15.86 9.12 -13.63
CA LEU A 148 -16.24 8.02 -14.51
C LEU A 148 -15.18 7.82 -15.60
N LEU A 149 -14.69 6.58 -15.74
CA LEU A 149 -13.72 6.15 -16.76
C LEU A 149 -14.39 5.18 -17.73
#